data_483da02050b1800cdcbed8931a609907
#
_entry.id   483da02050b1800cdcbed8931a609907
#
_cell.length_a   1.000
_cell.length_b   1.000
_cell.length_c   1.000
_cell.angle_alpha   90.00
_cell.angle_beta   90.00
_cell.angle_gamma   90.00
#
_symmetry.space_group_name_H-M   'P 1'
#
loop_
_entity.id
_entity.type
_entity.pdbx_description
1 polymer ?
#
loop_
_entity_poly.entity_id
_entity_poly.type
_entity_poly.pdbx_seq_one_letter_code
_entity_poly.pdbx_strand_id
1 'polypeptide(L)'
;MIDVVVPRLLSTVAPGDAPLVLRTTTLITNAWFDAIAPYHPMAVGMYSNLGRLNGGDGERNVALLYAGHEVLNSLMPQFAADWDGILQGFGLDPDNDATDETPAGIGNRAGAAVVAAREHDGMNQLGDEDGSLYNLRPYADTPGYTPVNKGKRLINPRRWQPDTLTNGSGIFSTQQFVTPQLAVTRPFSYDEPTLMAPFPRKSYAVRFNGKPRPAYRAQADEVLAVQAALSDRQKLTAEFFDNKIISLGFSTLAASLAHRLSLEEFVQLDFLVNAAAFDTAITIWTNKRRHDAVRPFSAIAYLYPDTEITAWGGPGQGTVSNIIGSESRPYLQTANHPEYPDELVGLEFCTNCRVPGS
;
A
#
# COMPACT_ATOMS: atom_id res chain seq x y z
N MET A 1 -7.70 10.04 -17.07
CA MET A 1 -6.68 9.07 -16.61
C MET A 1 -7.06 8.40 -15.29
N ILE A 2 -7.29 9.11 -14.19
CA ILE A 2 -7.68 8.54 -12.88
C ILE A 2 -8.91 7.61 -13.03
N ASP A 3 -9.93 8.03 -13.76
CA ASP A 3 -11.18 7.28 -13.98
C ASP A 3 -10.98 5.92 -14.67
N VAL A 4 -9.87 5.75 -15.38
CA VAL A 4 -9.51 4.49 -16.06
C VAL A 4 -8.50 3.69 -15.24
N VAL A 5 -7.43 4.33 -14.77
CA VAL A 5 -6.31 3.65 -14.08
C VAL A 5 -6.74 3.08 -12.73
N VAL A 6 -7.47 3.85 -11.91
CA VAL A 6 -7.84 3.41 -10.56
C VAL A 6 -8.73 2.16 -10.57
N PRO A 7 -9.82 2.07 -11.35
CA PRO A 7 -10.61 0.85 -11.41
C PRO A 7 -9.82 -0.36 -11.90
N ARG A 8 -8.90 -0.19 -12.88
CA ARG A 8 -8.06 -1.29 -13.39
C ARG A 8 -7.06 -1.75 -12.35
N LEU A 9 -6.41 -0.81 -11.66
CA LEU A 9 -5.52 -1.13 -10.54
C LEU A 9 -6.25 -1.92 -9.45
N LEU A 10 -7.41 -1.47 -9.04
CA LEU A 10 -8.22 -2.14 -8.02
C LEU A 10 -8.75 -3.51 -8.45
N SER A 11 -8.97 -3.74 -9.75
CA SER A 11 -9.36 -5.05 -10.27
C SER A 11 -8.20 -6.04 -10.36
N THR A 12 -6.97 -5.55 -10.42
CA THR A 12 -5.75 -6.37 -10.59
C THR A 12 -5.09 -6.68 -9.25
N VAL A 13 -5.06 -5.70 -8.37
CA VAL A 13 -4.43 -5.79 -7.06
C VAL A 13 -5.43 -6.38 -6.07
N ALA A 14 -5.03 -7.44 -5.37
CA ALA A 14 -5.87 -8.02 -4.33
C ALA A 14 -6.26 -6.96 -3.29
N PRO A 15 -7.50 -7.00 -2.78
CA PRO A 15 -7.91 -6.09 -1.71
C PRO A 15 -6.89 -6.10 -0.56
N GLY A 16 -6.43 -4.93 -0.15
CA GLY A 16 -5.45 -4.78 0.92
C GLY A 16 -3.98 -4.85 0.49
N ASP A 17 -3.66 -5.06 -0.79
CA ASP A 17 -2.26 -5.02 -1.25
C ASP A 17 -1.77 -3.57 -1.46
N ALA A 18 -1.67 -2.83 -0.35
CA ALA A 18 -1.15 -1.47 -0.34
C ALA A 18 0.25 -1.33 -0.97
N PRO A 19 1.19 -2.27 -0.83
CA PRO A 19 2.47 -2.24 -1.54
C PRO A 19 2.35 -2.08 -3.05
N LEU A 20 1.49 -2.85 -3.70
CA LEU A 20 1.33 -2.78 -5.16
C LEU A 20 0.63 -1.49 -5.59
N VAL A 21 -0.34 -1.01 -4.81
CA VAL A 21 -0.95 0.31 -5.06
C VAL A 21 0.10 1.41 -5.00
N LEU A 22 0.88 1.47 -3.91
CA LEU A 22 1.95 2.46 -3.73
C LEU A 22 3.00 2.36 -4.83
N ARG A 23 3.42 1.14 -5.21
CA ARG A 23 4.36 0.95 -6.30
C ARG A 23 3.82 1.54 -7.61
N THR A 24 2.60 1.18 -7.99
CA THR A 24 2.00 1.65 -9.24
C THR A 24 1.93 3.15 -9.30
N THR A 25 1.41 3.80 -8.27
CA THR A 25 1.32 5.26 -8.22
C THR A 25 2.70 5.92 -8.23
N THR A 26 3.67 5.36 -7.50
CA THR A 26 5.03 5.91 -7.45
C THR A 26 5.73 5.82 -8.81
N LEU A 27 5.61 4.72 -9.53
CA LEU A 27 6.27 4.59 -10.83
C LEU A 27 5.63 5.49 -11.90
N ILE A 28 4.32 5.66 -11.88
CA ILE A 28 3.63 6.60 -12.78
C ILE A 28 4.09 8.04 -12.49
N THR A 29 4.04 8.46 -11.23
CA THR A 29 4.43 9.84 -10.85
C THR A 29 5.92 10.10 -11.04
N ASN A 30 6.78 9.08 -10.92
CA ASN A 30 8.19 9.17 -11.27
C ASN A 30 8.38 9.41 -12.78
N ALA A 31 7.68 8.64 -13.63
CA ALA A 31 7.76 8.82 -15.07
C ALA A 31 7.27 10.23 -15.49
N TRP A 32 6.22 10.74 -14.84
CA TRP A 32 5.79 12.11 -15.04
C TRP A 32 6.87 13.14 -14.67
N PHE A 33 7.49 12.97 -13.50
CA PHE A 33 8.58 13.85 -13.07
C PHE A 33 9.74 13.82 -14.07
N ASP A 34 10.17 12.63 -14.49
CA ASP A 34 11.25 12.46 -15.46
C ASP A 34 10.91 13.06 -16.82
N ALA A 35 9.63 13.00 -17.26
CA ALA A 35 9.17 13.56 -18.52
C ALA A 35 9.12 15.09 -18.53
N ILE A 36 8.84 15.75 -17.39
CA ILE A 36 8.82 17.21 -17.32
C ILE A 36 10.16 17.83 -16.90
N ALA A 37 11.06 17.07 -16.30
CA ALA A 37 12.37 17.55 -15.87
C ALA A 37 13.16 18.28 -16.99
N PRO A 38 13.13 17.86 -18.28
CA PRO A 38 13.78 18.59 -19.37
C PRO A 38 13.28 20.02 -19.56
N TYR A 39 12.03 20.29 -19.24
CA TYR A 39 11.40 21.62 -19.41
C TYR A 39 11.64 22.56 -18.22
N HIS A 40 12.23 22.06 -17.14
CA HIS A 40 12.59 22.86 -15.97
C HIS A 40 14.06 23.27 -16.01
N PRO A 41 14.42 24.51 -15.60
CA PRO A 41 15.81 24.99 -15.72
C PRO A 41 16.83 24.20 -14.91
N MET A 42 16.43 23.57 -13.81
CA MET A 42 17.35 22.90 -12.88
C MET A 42 17.01 21.43 -12.62
N ALA A 43 15.75 20.99 -12.77
CA ALA A 43 15.36 19.61 -12.45
C ALA A 43 16.10 18.61 -13.35
N VAL A 44 16.43 17.47 -12.79
CA VAL A 44 17.01 16.33 -13.50
C VAL A 44 16.10 15.14 -13.21
N GLY A 45 15.77 14.33 -14.22
CA GLY A 45 14.98 13.14 -14.04
C GLY A 45 15.66 12.16 -13.06
N MET A 46 14.87 11.40 -12.36
CA MET A 46 15.37 10.41 -11.40
C MET A 46 16.16 9.28 -12.10
N TYR A 47 15.64 8.83 -13.23
CA TYR A 47 16.23 7.75 -14.02
C TYR A 47 16.53 8.14 -15.46
N SER A 48 15.98 9.25 -15.94
CA SER A 48 16.27 9.77 -17.27
C SER A 48 17.17 11.02 -17.20
N ASN A 49 18.18 11.08 -18.06
CA ASN A 49 19.00 12.27 -18.25
C ASN A 49 18.75 12.83 -19.65
N LEU A 50 17.59 13.47 -19.82
CA LEU A 50 17.19 14.10 -21.06
C LEU A 50 17.71 15.53 -21.11
N GLY A 51 18.08 16.02 -22.30
CA GLY A 51 18.57 17.39 -22.51
C GLY A 51 17.53 18.45 -22.10
N ARG A 52 17.97 19.71 -22.02
CA ARG A 52 17.07 20.84 -21.71
C ARG A 52 16.23 21.19 -22.95
N LEU A 53 14.96 21.37 -22.74
CA LEU A 53 14.00 21.72 -23.76
C LEU A 53 13.19 22.96 -23.37
N ASN A 54 12.73 23.67 -24.41
CA ASN A 54 11.74 24.72 -24.24
C ASN A 54 10.37 24.12 -24.60
N GLY A 55 9.36 24.46 -23.83
CA GLY A 55 7.98 24.01 -24.11
C GLY A 55 7.00 24.54 -23.08
N GLY A 56 5.76 24.67 -23.49
CA GLY A 56 4.65 25.05 -22.62
C GLY A 56 3.94 23.84 -22.02
N ASP A 57 2.82 24.08 -21.37
CA ASP A 57 2.05 23.02 -20.72
C ASP A 57 1.46 22.01 -21.72
N GLY A 58 1.25 22.43 -23.00
CA GLY A 58 0.80 21.51 -24.06
C GLY A 58 1.82 20.40 -24.32
N GLU A 59 3.09 20.76 -24.53
CA GLU A 59 4.19 19.80 -24.74
C GLU A 59 4.43 18.94 -23.51
N ARG A 60 4.41 19.55 -22.32
CA ARG A 60 4.55 18.83 -21.03
C ARG A 60 3.45 17.80 -20.84
N ASN A 61 2.19 18.15 -21.12
CA ASN A 61 1.06 17.22 -21.01
C ASN A 61 1.19 16.03 -21.96
N VAL A 62 1.65 16.25 -23.20
CA VAL A 62 1.92 15.16 -24.15
C VAL A 62 3.01 14.24 -23.60
N ALA A 63 4.12 14.79 -23.11
CA ALA A 63 5.19 13.99 -22.53
C ALA A 63 4.74 13.18 -21.31
N LEU A 64 3.93 13.76 -20.41
CA LEU A 64 3.34 13.07 -19.27
C LEU A 64 2.46 11.88 -19.70
N LEU A 65 1.63 12.07 -20.73
CA LEU A 65 0.73 11.04 -21.20
C LEU A 65 1.48 9.83 -21.77
N TYR A 66 2.50 10.05 -22.60
CA TYR A 66 3.33 8.97 -23.13
C TYR A 66 4.17 8.29 -22.03
N ALA A 67 4.76 9.05 -21.10
CA ALA A 67 5.49 8.46 -19.99
C ALA A 67 4.61 7.58 -19.10
N GLY A 68 3.39 8.01 -18.83
CA GLY A 68 2.40 7.20 -18.10
C GLY A 68 1.98 5.96 -18.88
N HIS A 69 1.81 6.06 -20.20
CA HIS A 69 1.46 4.96 -21.09
C HIS A 69 2.54 3.84 -21.04
N GLU A 70 3.82 4.19 -21.17
CA GLU A 70 4.94 3.25 -21.04
C GLU A 70 4.93 2.48 -19.71
N VAL A 71 4.78 3.20 -18.60
CA VAL A 71 4.77 2.57 -17.28
C VAL A 71 3.54 1.69 -17.07
N LEU A 72 2.35 2.14 -17.51
CA LEU A 72 1.12 1.37 -17.39
C LEU A 72 1.15 0.08 -18.21
N ASN A 73 1.72 0.12 -19.42
CA ASN A 73 1.91 -1.07 -20.26
C ASN A 73 2.88 -2.08 -19.61
N SER A 74 3.94 -1.62 -18.93
CA SER A 74 4.83 -2.50 -18.19
C SER A 74 4.16 -3.12 -16.96
N LEU A 75 3.42 -2.32 -16.19
CA LEU A 75 2.82 -2.77 -14.92
C LEU A 75 1.58 -3.63 -15.11
N MET A 76 0.76 -3.31 -16.10
CA MET A 76 -0.55 -3.92 -16.33
C MET A 76 -0.82 -4.12 -17.84
N PRO A 77 -0.01 -4.95 -18.52
CA PRO A 77 -0.11 -5.14 -19.98
C PRO A 77 -1.46 -5.72 -20.43
N GLN A 78 -2.18 -6.40 -19.54
CA GLN A 78 -3.52 -6.95 -19.83
C GLN A 78 -4.58 -5.86 -20.12
N PHE A 79 -4.30 -4.60 -19.83
CA PHE A 79 -5.18 -3.46 -20.07
C PHE A 79 -4.60 -2.48 -21.11
N ALA A 80 -3.69 -2.94 -21.98
CA ALA A 80 -3.06 -2.10 -23.01
C ALA A 80 -4.08 -1.28 -23.81
N ALA A 81 -5.19 -1.89 -24.23
CA ALA A 81 -6.25 -1.18 -24.96
C ALA A 81 -6.91 -0.03 -24.17
N ASP A 82 -6.96 -0.13 -22.85
CA ASP A 82 -7.45 0.98 -22.01
C ASP A 82 -6.41 2.12 -21.97
N TRP A 83 -5.12 1.77 -21.94
CA TRP A 83 -4.03 2.76 -21.95
C TRP A 83 -3.94 3.47 -23.29
N ASP A 84 -4.07 2.74 -24.39
CA ASP A 84 -4.17 3.29 -25.73
C ASP A 84 -5.38 4.23 -25.86
N GLY A 85 -6.53 3.82 -25.31
CA GLY A 85 -7.74 4.64 -25.27
C GLY A 85 -7.56 5.97 -24.52
N ILE A 86 -6.68 6.03 -23.51
CA ILE A 86 -6.34 7.30 -22.85
C ILE A 86 -5.63 8.24 -23.85
N LEU A 87 -4.61 7.77 -24.57
CA LEU A 87 -3.89 8.58 -25.56
C LEU A 87 -4.82 9.04 -26.69
N GLN A 88 -5.61 8.12 -27.23
CA GLN A 88 -6.58 8.41 -28.30
C GLN A 88 -7.63 9.46 -27.88
N GLY A 89 -8.05 9.42 -26.61
CA GLY A 89 -8.97 10.42 -26.04
C GLY A 89 -8.42 11.85 -26.03
N PHE A 90 -7.09 11.98 -26.10
CA PHE A 90 -6.40 13.28 -26.27
C PHE A 90 -5.96 13.54 -27.71
N GLY A 91 -6.35 12.68 -28.67
CA GLY A 91 -5.96 12.81 -30.08
C GLY A 91 -4.51 12.42 -30.35
N LEU A 92 -3.91 11.61 -29.46
CA LEU A 92 -2.55 11.13 -29.59
C LEU A 92 -2.53 9.69 -30.15
N ASP A 93 -1.46 9.37 -30.86
CA ASP A 93 -1.25 8.05 -31.46
C ASP A 93 -0.56 7.10 -30.45
N PRO A 94 -1.22 6.02 -29.97
CA PRO A 94 -0.61 5.08 -29.04
C PRO A 94 0.55 4.27 -29.64
N ASP A 95 0.62 4.14 -30.96
CA ASP A 95 1.69 3.45 -31.69
C ASP A 95 2.91 4.34 -31.96
N ASN A 96 2.92 5.56 -31.44
CA ASN A 96 4.04 6.49 -31.61
C ASN A 96 5.23 6.07 -30.72
N ASP A 97 6.20 5.40 -31.31
CA ASP A 97 7.43 4.92 -30.69
C ASP A 97 8.63 5.89 -30.79
N ALA A 98 8.36 7.18 -31.04
CA ALA A 98 9.40 8.20 -31.14
C ALA A 98 10.33 8.21 -29.91
N THR A 99 11.61 8.42 -30.16
CA THR A 99 12.66 8.54 -29.15
C THR A 99 13.50 9.81 -29.30
N ASP A 100 13.02 10.74 -30.11
CA ASP A 100 13.63 12.04 -30.38
C ASP A 100 13.29 13.09 -29.30
N GLU A 101 13.51 14.38 -29.61
CA GLU A 101 13.22 15.50 -28.71
C GLU A 101 11.76 16.00 -28.83
N THR A 102 10.89 15.30 -29.53
CA THR A 102 9.46 15.60 -29.53
C THR A 102 8.85 15.30 -28.16
N PRO A 103 7.74 15.93 -27.79
CA PRO A 103 7.07 15.62 -26.52
C PRO A 103 6.73 14.14 -26.34
N ALA A 104 6.31 13.46 -27.41
CA ALA A 104 6.09 12.01 -27.41
C ALA A 104 7.39 11.24 -27.12
N GLY A 105 8.47 11.55 -27.86
CA GLY A 105 9.76 10.90 -27.69
C GLY A 105 10.38 11.13 -26.31
N ILE A 106 10.18 12.31 -25.73
CA ILE A 106 10.56 12.58 -24.32
C ILE A 106 9.77 11.71 -23.36
N GLY A 107 8.46 11.61 -23.54
CA GLY A 107 7.59 10.78 -22.71
C GLY A 107 7.98 9.30 -22.77
N ASN A 108 8.13 8.74 -23.96
CA ASN A 108 8.53 7.35 -24.18
C ASN A 108 9.90 7.06 -23.49
N ARG A 109 10.88 7.92 -23.71
CA ARG A 109 12.21 7.75 -23.08
C ARG A 109 12.18 7.85 -21.57
N ALA A 110 11.40 8.77 -21.01
CA ALA A 110 11.25 8.93 -19.57
C ALA A 110 10.56 7.70 -18.95
N GLY A 111 9.43 7.26 -19.54
CA GLY A 111 8.72 6.06 -19.09
C GLY A 111 9.57 4.81 -19.17
N ALA A 112 10.22 4.59 -20.33
CA ALA A 112 11.11 3.44 -20.53
C ALA A 112 12.29 3.42 -19.54
N ALA A 113 12.86 4.59 -19.20
CA ALA A 113 13.94 4.69 -18.21
C ALA A 113 13.46 4.28 -16.80
N VAL A 114 12.26 4.68 -16.40
CA VAL A 114 11.65 4.26 -15.13
C VAL A 114 11.39 2.75 -15.11
N VAL A 115 10.81 2.21 -16.18
CA VAL A 115 10.59 0.75 -16.33
C VAL A 115 11.91 0.00 -16.17
N ALA A 116 12.92 0.33 -16.99
CA ALA A 116 14.22 -0.32 -16.96
C ALA A 116 14.90 -0.25 -15.58
N ALA A 117 14.73 0.86 -14.87
CA ALA A 117 15.32 1.05 -13.53
C ALA A 117 14.60 0.25 -12.44
N ARG A 118 13.30 -0.03 -12.61
CA ARG A 118 12.45 -0.52 -11.53
C ARG A 118 11.87 -1.92 -11.75
N GLU A 119 11.94 -2.47 -12.95
CA GLU A 119 11.39 -3.79 -13.30
C GLU A 119 11.99 -4.91 -12.45
N HIS A 120 13.30 -4.80 -12.14
CA HIS A 120 14.06 -5.73 -11.30
C HIS A 120 14.57 -5.03 -10.02
N ASP A 121 13.69 -4.44 -9.24
CA ASP A 121 14.03 -3.67 -8.04
C ASP A 121 13.82 -4.44 -6.73
N GLY A 122 13.56 -5.74 -6.79
CA GLY A 122 13.25 -6.60 -5.67
C GLY A 122 11.76 -6.85 -5.47
N MET A 123 10.88 -6.17 -6.22
CA MET A 123 9.43 -6.44 -6.17
C MET A 123 9.03 -7.69 -6.96
N ASN A 124 9.95 -8.26 -7.75
CA ASN A 124 9.68 -9.42 -8.58
C ASN A 124 8.50 -9.22 -9.55
N GLN A 125 8.50 -8.09 -10.24
CA GLN A 125 7.38 -7.68 -11.11
C GLN A 125 7.07 -8.75 -12.17
N LEU A 126 8.09 -9.34 -12.78
CA LEU A 126 7.94 -10.34 -13.82
C LEU A 126 7.90 -11.79 -13.29
N GLY A 127 8.24 -11.98 -12.02
CA GLY A 127 8.31 -13.31 -11.41
C GLY A 127 9.61 -14.06 -11.72
N ASP A 128 10.63 -13.39 -12.22
CA ASP A 128 11.90 -13.96 -12.71
C ASP A 128 13.11 -13.58 -11.83
N GLU A 129 12.92 -12.85 -10.74
CA GLU A 129 13.99 -12.54 -9.80
C GLU A 129 14.42 -13.78 -9.01
N ASP A 130 15.72 -13.91 -8.75
CA ASP A 130 16.32 -15.02 -8.03
C ASP A 130 15.68 -15.24 -6.65
N GLY A 131 15.44 -16.50 -6.30
CA GLY A 131 14.85 -16.89 -5.03
C GLY A 131 13.33 -16.91 -5.00
N SER A 132 12.66 -16.59 -6.10
CA SER A 132 11.22 -16.73 -6.20
C SER A 132 10.76 -18.18 -5.96
N LEU A 133 9.78 -18.38 -5.08
CA LEU A 133 9.14 -19.68 -4.86
C LEU A 133 8.34 -20.18 -6.08
N TYR A 134 7.90 -19.24 -6.90
CA TYR A 134 7.06 -19.49 -8.07
C TYR A 134 7.61 -18.70 -9.26
N ASN A 135 8.58 -19.28 -9.96
CA ASN A 135 9.14 -18.69 -11.18
C ASN A 135 8.03 -18.29 -12.16
N LEU A 136 8.22 -17.15 -12.81
CA LEU A 136 7.29 -16.56 -13.80
C LEU A 136 5.91 -16.20 -13.25
N ARG A 137 5.75 -16.16 -11.94
CA ARG A 137 4.57 -15.60 -11.31
C ARG A 137 4.85 -14.16 -10.88
N PRO A 138 4.25 -13.17 -11.54
CA PRO A 138 4.42 -11.77 -11.17
C PRO A 138 4.20 -11.54 -9.67
N TYR A 139 5.07 -10.77 -9.07
CA TYR A 139 5.02 -10.41 -7.65
C TYR A 139 5.04 -11.60 -6.67
N ALA A 140 5.58 -12.75 -7.08
CA ALA A 140 5.75 -13.87 -6.15
C ALA A 140 6.75 -13.53 -5.05
N ASP A 141 6.52 -14.11 -3.85
CA ASP A 141 7.37 -13.90 -2.67
C ASP A 141 8.78 -14.49 -2.91
N THR A 142 9.76 -13.63 -3.11
CA THR A 142 11.17 -14.02 -3.23
C THR A 142 11.83 -14.31 -1.88
N PRO A 143 11.54 -13.52 -0.81
CA PRO A 143 12.15 -13.77 0.49
C PRO A 143 11.63 -15.03 1.22
N GLY A 144 10.58 -15.67 0.75
CA GLY A 144 10.08 -16.93 1.32
C GLY A 144 9.53 -16.81 2.73
N TYR A 145 8.64 -15.84 3.00
CA TYR A 145 8.06 -15.67 4.32
C TYR A 145 7.10 -16.83 4.66
N THR A 146 7.31 -17.44 5.83
CA THR A 146 6.41 -18.49 6.37
C THR A 146 5.97 -18.13 7.78
N PRO A 147 4.65 -18.02 8.06
CA PRO A 147 4.15 -17.69 9.38
C PRO A 147 4.39 -18.82 10.40
N VAL A 148 4.80 -18.45 11.60
CA VAL A 148 4.96 -19.40 12.72
C VAL A 148 3.60 -19.92 13.21
N ASN A 149 2.62 -19.03 13.27
CA ASN A 149 1.26 -19.39 13.68
C ASN A 149 0.40 -19.78 12.50
N LYS A 150 -0.60 -20.62 12.74
CA LYS A 150 -1.63 -20.97 11.75
C LYS A 150 -2.92 -20.24 12.06
N GLY A 151 -3.78 -20.03 11.06
CA GLY A 151 -5.03 -19.27 11.20
C GLY A 151 -5.89 -19.66 12.40
N LYS A 152 -6.04 -20.96 12.66
CA LYS A 152 -6.86 -21.47 13.78
C LYS A 152 -6.04 -21.84 15.02
N ARG A 153 -4.70 -21.66 15.03
CA ARG A 153 -3.85 -22.11 16.13
C ARG A 153 -2.73 -21.13 16.41
N LEU A 154 -2.82 -20.43 17.53
CA LEU A 154 -1.77 -19.60 18.07
C LEU A 154 -0.74 -20.48 18.78
N ILE A 155 0.39 -20.75 18.13
CA ILE A 155 1.51 -21.54 18.67
C ILE A 155 2.43 -20.64 19.50
N ASN A 156 2.69 -19.44 19.00
CA ASN A 156 3.55 -18.47 19.67
C ASN A 156 2.84 -17.11 19.74
N PRO A 157 2.40 -16.69 20.94
CA PRO A 157 1.62 -15.46 21.11
C PRO A 157 2.43 -14.16 20.90
N ARG A 158 3.71 -14.27 20.58
CA ARG A 158 4.55 -13.11 20.23
C ARG A 158 4.63 -12.89 18.73
N ARG A 159 4.22 -13.89 17.93
CA ARG A 159 4.40 -13.90 16.49
C ARG A 159 3.08 -13.65 15.77
N TRP A 160 3.15 -13.08 14.59
CA TRP A 160 1.98 -12.85 13.75
C TRP A 160 1.19 -14.13 13.53
N GLN A 161 -0.12 -14.00 13.56
CA GLN A 161 -1.07 -15.06 13.24
C GLN A 161 -1.88 -14.65 12.02
N PRO A 162 -1.88 -15.46 10.94
CA PRO A 162 -2.81 -15.27 9.84
C PRO A 162 -4.25 -15.37 10.33
N ASP A 163 -5.13 -14.50 9.88
CA ASP A 163 -6.55 -14.66 10.11
C ASP A 163 -7.18 -15.64 9.11
N THR A 164 -8.32 -16.18 9.45
CA THR A 164 -9.12 -17.03 8.56
C THR A 164 -10.33 -16.23 8.13
N LEU A 165 -10.36 -15.89 6.86
CA LEU A 165 -11.42 -15.09 6.24
C LEU A 165 -12.45 -16.00 5.60
N THR A 166 -13.73 -15.62 5.66
CA THR A 166 -14.82 -16.25 4.91
C THR A 166 -15.36 -15.26 3.88
N ASN A 167 -15.70 -15.75 2.70
CA ASN A 167 -16.38 -14.95 1.67
C ASN A 167 -17.91 -15.13 1.69
N GLY A 168 -18.47 -15.71 2.73
CA GLY A 168 -19.91 -15.98 2.86
C GLY A 168 -20.42 -17.21 2.09
N SER A 169 -19.61 -17.80 1.20
CA SER A 169 -20.00 -18.98 0.38
C SER A 169 -19.53 -20.31 0.97
N GLY A 170 -19.19 -20.36 2.25
CA GLY A 170 -18.61 -21.54 2.90
C GLY A 170 -17.14 -21.79 2.54
N ILE A 171 -16.50 -20.91 1.77
CA ILE A 171 -15.10 -20.97 1.43
C ILE A 171 -14.32 -20.14 2.44
N PHE A 172 -13.28 -20.75 3.01
CA PHE A 172 -12.38 -20.10 3.95
C PHE A 172 -11.02 -19.91 3.30
N SER A 173 -10.47 -18.71 3.40
CA SER A 173 -9.10 -18.42 3.00
C SER A 173 -8.25 -18.05 4.23
N THR A 174 -7.01 -18.49 4.24
CA THR A 174 -6.05 -18.06 5.26
C THR A 174 -5.31 -16.84 4.74
N GLN A 175 -5.31 -15.79 5.54
CA GLN A 175 -4.59 -14.57 5.22
C GLN A 175 -3.11 -14.84 4.93
N GLN A 176 -2.58 -14.22 3.90
CA GLN A 176 -1.16 -14.26 3.59
C GLN A 176 -0.47 -12.97 4.10
N PHE A 177 0.81 -13.04 4.35
CA PHE A 177 1.60 -11.82 4.55
C PHE A 177 1.63 -11.08 3.21
N VAL A 178 1.10 -9.86 3.20
CA VAL A 178 0.90 -9.08 1.97
C VAL A 178 2.26 -8.66 1.42
N THR A 179 2.58 -9.09 0.21
CA THR A 179 3.73 -8.66 -0.59
C THR A 179 5.04 -8.62 0.22
N PRO A 180 5.51 -9.77 0.77
CA PRO A 180 6.67 -9.80 1.67
C PRO A 180 7.97 -9.32 1.02
N GLN A 181 8.08 -9.38 -0.32
CA GLN A 181 9.22 -8.91 -1.09
C GLN A 181 9.41 -7.39 -1.03
N LEU A 182 8.38 -6.62 -0.67
CA LEU A 182 8.57 -5.18 -0.43
C LEU A 182 9.68 -4.91 0.61
N ALA A 183 9.89 -5.82 1.55
CA ALA A 183 10.95 -5.71 2.56
C ALA A 183 12.39 -5.74 2.00
N VAL A 184 12.57 -6.18 0.76
CA VAL A 184 13.87 -6.27 0.07
C VAL A 184 13.91 -5.41 -1.19
N THR A 185 12.87 -4.64 -1.44
CA THR A 185 12.76 -3.75 -2.59
C THR A 185 13.69 -2.55 -2.42
N ARG A 186 14.31 -2.13 -3.54
CA ARG A 186 15.20 -0.96 -3.57
C ARG A 186 14.40 0.34 -3.35
N PRO A 187 14.71 1.14 -2.32
CA PRO A 187 14.07 2.43 -2.09
C PRO A 187 14.55 3.51 -3.07
N PHE A 188 13.92 4.69 -3.03
CA PHE A 188 14.29 5.86 -3.82
C PHE A 188 15.32 6.75 -3.15
N SER A 189 15.20 6.98 -1.84
CA SER A 189 15.90 8.05 -1.14
C SER A 189 16.98 7.58 -0.14
N TYR A 190 17.15 6.27 0.04
CA TYR A 190 18.16 5.72 0.94
C TYR A 190 18.68 4.37 0.43
N ASP A 191 19.86 3.95 0.89
CA ASP A 191 20.44 2.65 0.49
C ASP A 191 19.97 1.51 1.39
N GLU A 192 19.86 1.75 2.71
CA GLU A 192 19.48 0.74 3.69
C GLU A 192 18.31 1.22 4.54
N PRO A 193 17.25 0.40 4.71
CA PRO A 193 16.12 0.78 5.53
C PRO A 193 16.53 0.97 6.98
N THR A 194 16.11 2.08 7.58
CA THR A 194 16.30 2.32 8.99
C THR A 194 15.61 1.22 9.80
N LEU A 195 16.39 0.39 10.45
CA LEU A 195 15.85 -0.60 11.36
C LEU A 195 15.36 0.14 12.59
N MET A 196 14.05 0.30 12.69
CA MET A 196 13.44 0.79 13.92
C MET A 196 13.90 -0.09 15.06
N ALA A 197 14.39 0.51 16.15
CA ALA A 197 14.56 -0.23 17.37
C ALA A 197 13.21 -0.89 17.67
N PRO A 198 13.15 -2.20 17.88
CA PRO A 198 11.90 -2.81 18.30
C PRO A 198 11.45 -2.02 19.51
N PHE A 199 10.15 -1.76 19.62
CA PHE A 199 9.56 -1.38 20.89
C PHE A 199 10.28 -2.17 21.98
N PRO A 200 10.58 -1.60 23.15
CA PRO A 200 11.52 -2.22 24.06
C PRO A 200 11.29 -3.72 24.11
N ARG A 201 12.30 -4.52 23.78
CA ARG A 201 12.20 -6.00 23.69
C ARG A 201 11.47 -6.63 24.89
N LYS A 202 11.40 -5.90 25.99
CA LYS A 202 10.68 -6.25 27.20
C LYS A 202 9.16 -6.19 27.08
N SER A 203 8.60 -5.36 26.19
CA SER A 203 7.15 -5.18 26.05
C SER A 203 6.46 -6.34 25.32
N TYR A 204 7.14 -6.98 24.37
CA TYR A 204 6.60 -8.11 23.62
C TYR A 204 6.84 -9.49 24.23
N ALA A 205 7.49 -9.54 25.39
CA ALA A 205 7.89 -10.82 25.91
C ALA A 205 6.78 -11.47 26.75
N VAL A 206 6.01 -12.35 26.14
CA VAL A 206 5.42 -13.45 26.88
C VAL A 206 6.57 -14.21 27.55
N ARG A 207 6.46 -14.54 28.85
CA ARG A 207 7.48 -15.35 29.53
C ARG A 207 7.60 -16.70 28.83
N PHE A 208 8.79 -17.27 28.85
CA PHE A 208 9.07 -18.59 28.25
C PHE A 208 8.12 -19.68 28.76
N ASN A 209 7.56 -19.53 29.95
CA ASN A 209 6.56 -20.43 30.57
C ASN A 209 5.10 -20.12 30.16
N GLY A 210 4.86 -19.35 29.09
CA GLY A 210 3.54 -19.04 28.57
C GLY A 210 2.74 -17.98 29.31
N LYS A 211 3.24 -17.45 30.44
CA LYS A 211 2.51 -16.40 31.19
C LYS A 211 2.72 -15.04 30.56
N PRO A 212 1.65 -14.27 30.29
CA PRO A 212 1.75 -12.91 29.76
C PRO A 212 2.54 -12.00 30.71
N ARG A 213 3.44 -11.19 30.16
CA ARG A 213 4.07 -10.13 30.95
C ARG A 213 3.11 -8.95 31.13
N PRO A 214 3.22 -8.18 32.21
CA PRO A 214 2.37 -7.00 32.42
C PRO A 214 2.38 -6.02 31.25
N ALA A 215 3.54 -5.75 30.65
CA ALA A 215 3.65 -4.87 29.50
C ALA A 215 2.97 -5.40 28.23
N TYR A 216 2.94 -6.71 28.00
CA TYR A 216 2.20 -7.33 26.90
C TYR A 216 0.70 -7.18 27.10
N ARG A 217 0.22 -7.42 28.34
CA ARG A 217 -1.18 -7.24 28.70
C ARG A 217 -1.60 -5.77 28.57
N ALA A 218 -0.79 -4.84 29.08
CA ALA A 218 -1.09 -3.41 29.04
C ALA A 218 -1.30 -2.88 27.62
N GLN A 219 -0.55 -3.38 26.63
CA GLN A 219 -0.76 -2.99 25.23
C GLN A 219 -2.11 -3.49 24.66
N ALA A 220 -2.51 -4.70 25.00
CA ALA A 220 -3.82 -5.22 24.61
C ALA A 220 -4.96 -4.47 25.30
N ASP A 221 -4.79 -4.15 26.59
CA ASP A 221 -5.75 -3.39 27.38
C ASP A 221 -5.90 -1.96 26.86
N GLU A 222 -4.82 -1.32 26.41
CA GLU A 222 -4.83 -0.01 25.76
C GLU A 222 -5.66 -0.03 24.46
N VAL A 223 -5.45 -1.05 23.61
CA VAL A 223 -6.24 -1.20 22.39
C VAL A 223 -7.73 -1.39 22.70
N LEU A 224 -8.07 -2.20 23.70
CA LEU A 224 -9.46 -2.38 24.13
C LEU A 224 -10.06 -1.08 24.66
N ALA A 225 -9.33 -0.33 25.48
CA ALA A 225 -9.79 0.95 26.00
C ALA A 225 -10.07 1.98 24.87
N VAL A 226 -9.18 2.05 23.89
CA VAL A 226 -9.38 2.93 22.71
C VAL A 226 -10.57 2.48 21.90
N GLN A 227 -10.75 1.19 21.64
CA GLN A 227 -11.91 0.67 20.90
C GLN A 227 -13.23 0.93 21.61
N ALA A 228 -13.25 0.79 22.93
CA ALA A 228 -14.43 1.06 23.75
C ALA A 228 -14.83 2.54 23.76
N ALA A 229 -13.92 3.45 23.48
CA ALA A 229 -14.11 4.90 23.55
C ALA A 229 -13.98 5.61 22.20
N LEU A 230 -14.13 4.90 21.07
CA LEU A 230 -14.01 5.48 19.73
C LEU A 230 -15.03 6.59 19.49
N SER A 231 -14.54 7.81 19.29
CA SER A 231 -15.34 8.93 18.79
C SER A 231 -15.53 8.82 17.26
N ASP A 232 -16.57 9.47 16.74
CA ASP A 232 -16.82 9.48 15.29
C ASP A 232 -15.66 10.13 14.52
N ARG A 233 -14.98 11.11 15.10
CA ARG A 233 -13.78 11.68 14.51
C ARG A 233 -12.64 10.64 14.38
N GLN A 234 -12.44 9.82 15.39
CA GLN A 234 -11.42 8.76 15.35
C GLN A 234 -11.77 7.67 14.33
N LYS A 235 -13.04 7.29 14.24
CA LYS A 235 -13.56 6.36 13.24
C LYS A 235 -13.28 6.90 11.83
N LEU A 236 -13.72 8.14 11.54
CA LEU A 236 -13.48 8.79 10.26
C LEU A 236 -11.98 8.90 9.94
N THR A 237 -11.15 9.24 10.94
CA THR A 237 -9.70 9.31 10.77
C THR A 237 -9.11 7.94 10.39
N ALA A 238 -9.56 6.87 11.06
CA ALA A 238 -9.11 5.51 10.77
C ALA A 238 -9.47 5.10 9.34
N GLU A 239 -10.70 5.32 8.92
CA GLU A 239 -11.20 5.02 7.57
C GLU A 239 -10.47 5.82 6.49
N PHE A 240 -10.26 7.13 6.73
CA PHE A 240 -9.53 7.99 5.80
C PHE A 240 -8.10 7.49 5.56
N PHE A 241 -7.35 7.18 6.62
CA PHE A 241 -5.98 6.70 6.50
C PHE A 241 -5.86 5.23 6.11
N ASP A 242 -6.94 4.46 6.21
CA ASP A 242 -6.99 3.11 5.67
C ASP A 242 -7.04 3.12 4.14
N ASN A 243 -7.75 4.05 3.55
CA ASN A 243 -7.81 4.21 2.11
C ASN A 243 -6.60 5.00 1.57
N LYS A 244 -5.56 4.29 1.11
CA LYS A 244 -4.29 4.88 0.64
C LYS A 244 -4.48 5.74 -0.61
N ILE A 245 -5.42 5.42 -1.47
CA ILE A 245 -5.73 6.22 -2.66
C ILE A 245 -6.31 7.56 -2.26
N ILE A 246 -7.28 7.57 -1.35
CA ILE A 246 -7.88 8.82 -0.86
C ILE A 246 -6.85 9.62 -0.05
N SER A 247 -6.16 8.99 0.88
CA SER A 247 -5.27 9.70 1.79
C SER A 247 -3.99 10.25 1.14
N LEU A 248 -3.46 9.60 0.11
CA LEU A 248 -2.27 10.06 -0.61
C LEU A 248 -2.64 10.82 -1.88
N GLY A 249 -3.33 10.18 -2.82
CA GLY A 249 -3.63 10.77 -4.12
C GLY A 249 -4.54 12.00 -4.04
N PHE A 250 -5.63 11.91 -3.30
CA PHE A 250 -6.53 13.06 -3.16
C PHE A 250 -5.96 14.17 -2.28
N SER A 251 -5.03 13.86 -1.36
CA SER A 251 -4.36 14.88 -0.56
C SER A 251 -3.45 15.77 -1.41
N THR A 252 -2.69 15.20 -2.34
CA THR A 252 -1.84 15.96 -3.26
C THR A 252 -2.67 16.80 -4.23
N LEU A 253 -3.76 16.23 -4.77
CA LEU A 253 -4.70 16.97 -5.60
C LEU A 253 -5.37 18.12 -4.84
N ALA A 254 -5.85 17.87 -3.62
CA ALA A 254 -6.46 18.92 -2.79
C ALA A 254 -5.46 20.04 -2.46
N ALA A 255 -4.22 19.70 -2.13
CA ALA A 255 -3.15 20.66 -1.91
C ALA A 255 -2.87 21.49 -3.17
N SER A 256 -2.80 20.83 -4.33
CA SER A 256 -2.61 21.50 -5.63
C SER A 256 -3.70 22.52 -5.91
N LEU A 257 -4.95 22.15 -5.74
CA LEU A 257 -6.10 23.05 -5.95
C LEU A 257 -6.10 24.19 -4.93
N ALA A 258 -5.86 23.91 -3.65
CA ALA A 258 -5.87 24.92 -2.59
C ALA A 258 -4.75 25.96 -2.77
N HIS A 259 -3.59 25.54 -3.24
CA HIS A 259 -2.42 26.41 -3.43
C HIS A 259 -2.24 26.88 -4.89
N ARG A 260 -3.11 26.47 -5.79
CA ARG A 260 -3.07 26.81 -7.24
C ARG A 260 -1.70 26.49 -7.86
N LEU A 261 -1.21 25.28 -7.56
CA LEU A 261 0.06 24.84 -8.10
C LEU A 261 0.02 24.78 -9.62
N SER A 262 1.12 25.14 -10.25
CA SER A 262 1.34 24.88 -11.68
C SER A 262 1.39 23.36 -11.94
N LEU A 263 1.29 22.94 -13.21
CA LEU A 263 1.45 21.54 -13.59
C LEU A 263 2.77 20.95 -13.06
N GLU A 264 3.83 21.72 -13.19
CA GLU A 264 5.17 21.34 -12.78
C GLU A 264 5.29 21.15 -11.26
N GLU A 265 4.79 22.11 -10.49
CA GLU A 265 4.76 22.04 -9.02
C GLU A 265 3.90 20.88 -8.53
N PHE A 266 2.77 20.62 -9.19
CA PHE A 266 1.91 19.47 -8.87
C PHE A 266 2.64 18.15 -9.11
N VAL A 267 3.27 17.96 -10.27
CA VAL A 267 3.98 16.71 -10.59
C VAL A 267 5.15 16.48 -9.62
N GLN A 268 5.89 17.54 -9.26
CA GLN A 268 6.95 17.44 -8.26
C GLN A 268 6.41 17.03 -6.89
N LEU A 269 5.34 17.67 -6.43
CA LEU A 269 4.71 17.33 -5.15
C LEU A 269 4.19 15.89 -5.14
N ASP A 270 3.51 15.49 -6.19
CA ASP A 270 2.87 14.18 -6.27
C ASP A 270 3.92 13.05 -6.31
N PHE A 271 4.98 13.21 -7.10
CA PHE A 271 6.10 12.27 -7.08
C PHE A 271 6.78 12.22 -5.71
N LEU A 272 7.07 13.36 -5.10
CA LEU A 272 7.73 13.42 -3.79
C LEU A 272 6.91 12.69 -2.71
N VAL A 273 5.60 12.91 -2.67
CA VAL A 273 4.70 12.25 -1.70
C VAL A 273 4.64 10.75 -1.95
N ASN A 274 4.50 10.31 -3.20
CA ASN A 274 4.44 8.90 -3.54
C ASN A 274 5.77 8.18 -3.27
N ALA A 275 6.91 8.78 -3.62
CA ALA A 275 8.24 8.23 -3.32
C ALA A 275 8.48 8.10 -1.81
N ALA A 276 8.14 9.13 -1.04
CA ALA A 276 8.25 9.09 0.42
C ALA A 276 7.34 8.01 1.04
N ALA A 277 6.12 7.85 0.52
CA ALA A 277 5.19 6.82 0.97
C ALA A 277 5.71 5.41 0.65
N PHE A 278 6.26 5.20 -0.54
CA PHE A 278 6.84 3.92 -0.96
C PHE A 278 8.07 3.56 -0.12
N ASP A 279 8.99 4.49 0.08
CA ASP A 279 10.19 4.31 0.91
C ASP A 279 9.83 4.02 2.38
N THR A 280 8.82 4.71 2.89
CA THR A 280 8.26 4.44 4.22
C THR A 280 7.67 3.03 4.29
N ALA A 281 6.95 2.60 3.27
CA ALA A 281 6.38 1.26 3.20
C ALA A 281 7.48 0.18 3.18
N ILE A 282 8.56 0.36 2.42
CA ILE A 282 9.72 -0.54 2.43
C ILE A 282 10.30 -0.67 3.84
N THR A 283 10.53 0.45 4.50
CA THR A 283 11.03 0.48 5.90
C THR A 283 10.08 -0.26 6.85
N ILE A 284 8.77 -0.02 6.73
CA ILE A 284 7.75 -0.67 7.56
C ILE A 284 7.71 -2.18 7.30
N TRP A 285 7.74 -2.62 6.03
CA TRP A 285 7.71 -4.05 5.68
C TRP A 285 8.97 -4.78 6.14
N THR A 286 10.13 -4.16 6.00
CA THR A 286 11.39 -4.68 6.56
C THR A 286 11.26 -4.93 8.07
N ASN A 287 10.72 -3.97 8.81
CA ASN A 287 10.52 -4.10 10.25
C ASN A 287 9.41 -5.11 10.59
N LYS A 288 8.28 -5.10 9.87
CA LYS A 288 7.20 -6.10 10.05
C LYS A 288 7.71 -7.52 9.85
N ARG A 289 8.44 -7.76 8.76
CA ARG A 289 9.01 -9.07 8.45
C ARG A 289 10.06 -9.50 9.47
N ARG A 290 10.94 -8.59 9.87
CA ARG A 290 12.01 -8.86 10.85
C ARG A 290 11.44 -9.19 12.24
N HIS A 291 10.45 -8.45 12.69
CA HIS A 291 9.90 -8.61 14.03
C HIS A 291 8.77 -9.63 14.06
N ASP A 292 8.02 -9.77 12.99
CA ASP A 292 6.90 -10.69 12.86
C ASP A 292 5.99 -10.66 14.10
N ALA A 293 5.60 -9.44 14.51
CA ALA A 293 4.94 -9.22 15.78
C ALA A 293 3.46 -9.62 15.73
N VAL A 294 2.96 -10.14 16.84
CA VAL A 294 1.54 -10.47 17.01
C VAL A 294 0.65 -9.26 16.78
N ARG A 295 -0.51 -9.49 16.18
CA ARG A 295 -1.55 -8.48 15.99
C ARG A 295 -2.38 -8.30 17.28
N PRO A 296 -2.94 -7.09 17.52
CA PRO A 296 -3.78 -6.83 18.69
C PRO A 296 -4.90 -7.84 18.89
N PHE A 297 -5.66 -8.17 17.84
CA PHE A 297 -6.77 -9.12 17.96
C PHE A 297 -6.32 -10.52 18.43
N SER A 298 -5.19 -11.03 17.93
CA SER A 298 -4.62 -12.30 18.39
C SER A 298 -4.11 -12.22 19.80
N ALA A 299 -3.53 -11.09 20.21
CA ALA A 299 -3.08 -10.86 21.59
C ALA A 299 -4.26 -10.80 22.57
N ILE A 300 -5.35 -10.12 22.19
CA ILE A 300 -6.60 -10.03 22.96
C ILE A 300 -7.23 -11.41 23.10
N ALA A 301 -7.39 -12.14 21.99
CA ALA A 301 -7.92 -13.50 22.00
C ALA A 301 -7.08 -14.45 22.89
N TYR A 302 -5.76 -14.30 22.89
CA TYR A 302 -4.87 -15.08 23.76
C TYR A 302 -4.98 -14.72 25.24
N LEU A 303 -5.14 -13.43 25.56
CA LEU A 303 -5.21 -12.94 26.95
C LEU A 303 -6.59 -13.17 27.59
N TYR A 304 -7.63 -13.13 26.80
CA TYR A 304 -9.05 -13.14 27.23
C TYR A 304 -9.88 -14.16 26.43
N PRO A 305 -9.44 -15.44 26.33
CA PRO A 305 -10.07 -16.40 25.41
C PRO A 305 -11.56 -16.64 25.73
N ASP A 306 -11.92 -16.67 27.02
CA ASP A 306 -13.25 -16.96 27.51
C ASP A 306 -13.77 -15.88 28.47
N THR A 307 -13.18 -14.68 28.41
CA THR A 307 -13.52 -13.58 29.32
C THR A 307 -14.33 -12.53 28.56
N GLU A 308 -15.42 -12.07 29.14
CA GLU A 308 -16.15 -10.90 28.66
C GLU A 308 -15.31 -9.65 28.82
N ILE A 309 -15.24 -8.86 27.76
CA ILE A 309 -14.51 -7.59 27.68
C ILE A 309 -15.43 -6.48 27.15
N THR A 310 -15.04 -5.25 27.43
CA THR A 310 -15.68 -4.07 26.86
C THR A 310 -14.89 -3.65 25.63
N ALA A 311 -15.55 -3.60 24.47
CA ALA A 311 -14.93 -3.24 23.20
C ALA A 311 -15.97 -2.70 22.21
N TRP A 312 -15.55 -2.42 21.00
CA TRP A 312 -16.44 -2.11 19.88
C TRP A 312 -17.27 -3.34 19.49
N GLY A 313 -18.59 -3.20 19.50
CA GLY A 313 -19.53 -4.28 19.24
C GLY A 313 -19.91 -4.50 17.78
N GLY A 314 -19.42 -3.64 16.87
CA GLY A 314 -19.79 -3.66 15.46
C GLY A 314 -20.71 -2.49 15.07
N PRO A 315 -21.01 -2.36 13.76
CA PRO A 315 -21.92 -1.34 13.23
C PRO A 315 -23.27 -1.36 13.95
N GLY A 316 -23.77 -0.18 14.30
CA GLY A 316 -25.04 -0.01 15.02
C GLY A 316 -25.05 -0.47 16.49
N GLN A 317 -24.03 -1.16 16.97
CA GLN A 317 -23.95 -1.67 18.35
C GLN A 317 -23.19 -0.72 19.28
N GLY A 318 -22.28 0.08 18.74
CA GLY A 318 -21.42 0.95 19.56
C GLY A 318 -20.51 0.17 20.50
N THR A 319 -20.31 0.70 21.69
CA THR A 319 -19.52 0.04 22.74
C THR A 319 -20.37 -0.95 23.50
N VAL A 320 -19.91 -2.17 23.62
CA VAL A 320 -20.58 -3.25 24.39
C VAL A 320 -19.61 -3.86 25.39
N SER A 321 -20.14 -4.45 26.49
CA SER A 321 -19.32 -4.98 27.61
C SER A 321 -19.44 -6.50 27.78
N ASN A 322 -19.96 -7.20 26.79
CA ASN A 322 -20.20 -8.65 26.85
C ASN A 322 -19.63 -9.39 25.63
N ILE A 323 -18.60 -8.83 24.99
CA ILE A 323 -17.89 -9.53 23.92
C ILE A 323 -16.91 -10.52 24.54
N ILE A 324 -16.92 -11.76 24.11
CA ILE A 324 -15.88 -12.71 24.46
C ILE A 324 -14.57 -12.29 23.77
N GLY A 325 -13.46 -12.21 24.50
CA GLY A 325 -12.20 -11.65 23.98
C GLY A 325 -11.68 -12.36 22.72
N SER A 326 -11.92 -13.68 22.59
CA SER A 326 -11.60 -14.43 21.36
C SER A 326 -12.45 -14.05 20.15
N GLU A 327 -13.57 -13.37 20.36
CA GLU A 327 -14.49 -12.92 19.30
C GLU A 327 -14.32 -11.42 19.00
N SER A 328 -13.55 -10.70 19.82
CA SER A 328 -13.30 -9.27 19.60
C SER A 328 -12.61 -9.01 18.27
N ARG A 329 -13.09 -8.05 17.55
CA ARG A 329 -12.53 -7.60 16.26
C ARG A 329 -12.25 -6.11 16.30
N PRO A 330 -11.21 -5.63 15.62
CA PRO A 330 -10.96 -4.20 15.51
C PRO A 330 -12.03 -3.50 14.67
N TYR A 331 -12.22 -2.20 14.92
CA TYR A 331 -13.24 -1.38 14.26
C TYR A 331 -13.28 -1.56 12.74
N LEU A 332 -12.14 -1.38 12.07
CA LEU A 332 -12.08 -1.48 10.59
C LEU A 332 -12.40 -2.90 10.07
N GLN A 333 -12.09 -3.93 10.82
CA GLN A 333 -12.39 -5.30 10.43
C GLN A 333 -13.90 -5.60 10.51
N THR A 334 -14.60 -5.00 11.47
CA THR A 334 -16.05 -5.16 11.59
C THR A 334 -16.81 -4.27 10.63
N ALA A 335 -16.32 -3.07 10.37
CA ALA A 335 -16.91 -2.14 9.41
C ALA A 335 -16.93 -2.70 7.98
N ASN A 336 -15.93 -3.51 7.63
CA ASN A 336 -15.80 -4.17 6.33
C ASN A 336 -16.34 -5.61 6.31
N HIS A 337 -17.17 -6.01 7.28
CA HIS A 337 -17.68 -7.36 7.33
C HIS A 337 -18.77 -7.61 6.26
N PRO A 338 -18.79 -8.78 5.56
CA PRO A 338 -19.76 -9.08 4.52
C PRO A 338 -21.24 -9.03 4.96
N GLU A 339 -21.51 -9.15 6.27
CA GLU A 339 -22.86 -9.01 6.82
C GLU A 339 -23.37 -7.57 6.86
N TYR A 340 -22.50 -6.58 6.59
CA TYR A 340 -22.83 -5.16 6.58
C TYR A 340 -22.35 -4.49 5.29
N PRO A 341 -22.78 -4.99 4.10
CA PRO A 341 -22.23 -4.53 2.81
C PRO A 341 -22.59 -3.09 2.45
N ASP A 342 -23.61 -2.53 3.08
CA ASP A 342 -24.16 -1.23 2.69
C ASP A 342 -23.49 -0.04 3.41
N GLU A 343 -22.70 -0.28 4.46
CA GLU A 343 -22.15 0.80 5.27
C GLU A 343 -20.81 1.32 4.79
N LEU A 344 -20.03 0.53 4.02
CA LEU A 344 -18.70 0.95 3.51
C LEU A 344 -18.35 0.22 2.20
N VAL A 345 -19.11 0.46 1.15
CA VAL A 345 -18.77 -0.04 -0.19
C VAL A 345 -17.48 0.60 -0.67
N GLY A 346 -16.38 -0.15 -0.67
CA GLY A 346 -15.09 0.25 -1.23
C GLY A 346 -13.90 0.23 -0.29
N LEU A 347 -14.08 -0.16 0.98
CA LEU A 347 -12.99 -0.18 1.96
C LEU A 347 -12.52 -1.59 2.34
N GLU A 348 -12.60 -2.54 1.44
CA GLU A 348 -12.01 -3.89 1.63
C GLU A 348 -10.48 -3.91 1.78
N PHE A 349 -9.87 -2.73 1.91
CA PHE A 349 -8.44 -2.56 1.78
C PHE A 349 -7.61 -2.92 3.01
N CYS A 350 -8.22 -3.17 4.14
CA CYS A 350 -7.39 -3.45 5.30
C CYS A 350 -8.03 -4.34 6.36
N THR A 351 -8.10 -5.63 6.12
CA THR A 351 -8.33 -6.62 7.19
C THR A 351 -7.27 -6.57 8.28
N ASN A 352 -6.27 -5.72 8.15
CA ASN A 352 -5.11 -5.59 9.03
C ASN A 352 -4.89 -4.18 9.55
N CYS A 353 -5.76 -3.23 9.25
CA CYS A 353 -5.59 -1.88 9.73
C CYS A 353 -5.93 -1.77 11.21
N ARG A 354 -5.16 -0.97 11.85
CA ARG A 354 -5.16 -0.76 13.28
C ARG A 354 -6.16 0.30 13.64
N VAL A 355 -6.77 0.14 14.79
CA VAL A 355 -7.39 1.25 15.51
C VAL A 355 -6.35 2.36 15.69
N PRO A 356 -6.69 3.64 15.52
CA PRO A 356 -5.77 4.75 15.77
C PRO A 356 -5.17 4.63 17.16
N GLY A 357 -3.85 4.61 17.25
CA GLY A 357 -3.13 4.46 18.51
C GLY A 357 -2.50 3.08 18.75
N SER A 358 -2.61 2.12 17.82
CA SER A 358 -1.94 0.81 17.93
C SER A 358 -0.67 0.72 17.07
#